data_35814fc93fd1d1fd4f6624a18222a17b
#
_entry.id   35814fc93fd1d1fd4f6624a18222a17b
#
_cell.length_a   1.000
_cell.length_b   1.000
_cell.length_c   1.000
_cell.angle_alpha   90.00
_cell.angle_beta   90.00
_cell.angle_gamma   90.00
#
_symmetry.space_group_name_H-M   'P 1'
#
loop_
_entity.id
_entity.type
_entity.pdbx_description
1 polymer ?
#
loop_
_entity_poly.entity_id
_entity_poly.type
_entity_poly.pdbx_seq_one_letter_code
_entity_poly.pdbx_strand_id
1 'polypeptide(L)'
;VFGVKEPIAAVDQIPDKWAVLVGVGNFADPAVPRLRYPAKDAKDMQQFLINSAGFKQDHVKLLLDSDATSATIIDCLAGKWLPALAHPNDLIVLFISSHGTPAYKEIGALNSIVTYDTQLKNLFSTSMPMQSIARMIRSKLKKQHAFVVLDTCYAGGLGAPGEAAK
;
A
#
# COMPACT_ATOMS: atom_id res chain seq x y z
N VAL A 1 -34.11 36.75 13.52
CA VAL A 1 -34.43 35.39 13.06
C VAL A 1 -33.13 34.63 13.06
N PHE A 2 -32.93 33.78 14.06
CA PHE A 2 -31.76 32.92 14.15
C PHE A 2 -31.98 31.70 13.25
N GLY A 3 -31.16 31.59 12.20
CA GLY A 3 -31.18 30.42 11.33
C GLY A 3 -30.77 29.18 12.15
N VAL A 4 -31.65 28.19 12.14
CA VAL A 4 -31.34 26.86 12.64
C VAL A 4 -30.20 26.30 11.78
N LYS A 5 -29.00 26.15 12.36
CA LYS A 5 -27.93 25.38 11.71
C LYS A 5 -28.48 23.96 11.53
N GLU A 6 -28.60 23.53 10.28
CA GLU A 6 -28.83 22.12 10.00
C GLU A 6 -27.83 21.28 10.80
N PRO A 7 -28.26 20.18 11.42
CA PRO A 7 -27.33 19.28 12.10
C PRO A 7 -26.27 18.85 11.08
N ILE A 8 -25.01 19.01 11.41
CA ILE A 8 -23.89 18.44 10.64
C ILE A 8 -24.27 16.98 10.43
N ALA A 9 -24.46 16.59 9.17
CA ALA A 9 -24.76 15.21 8.82
C ALA A 9 -23.82 14.31 9.62
N ALA A 10 -24.37 13.31 10.29
CA ALA A 10 -23.60 12.38 11.09
C ALA A 10 -22.45 11.90 10.22
N VAL A 11 -21.22 12.08 10.70
CA VAL A 11 -20.01 11.57 10.02
C VAL A 11 -20.31 10.10 9.77
N ASP A 12 -20.44 9.71 8.50
CA ASP A 12 -20.73 8.33 8.12
C ASP A 12 -19.73 7.44 8.86
N GLN A 13 -20.24 6.64 9.78
CA GLN A 13 -19.39 5.77 10.57
C GLN A 13 -18.72 4.82 9.59
N ILE A 14 -17.40 4.70 9.68
CA ILE A 14 -16.62 3.73 8.89
C ILE A 14 -17.18 2.33 9.25
N PRO A 15 -17.87 1.62 8.31
CA PRO A 15 -18.57 0.38 8.65
C PRO A 15 -17.59 -0.73 9.04
N ASP A 16 -16.49 -0.85 8.29
CA ASP A 16 -15.44 -1.83 8.55
C ASP A 16 -14.05 -1.32 8.16
N LYS A 17 -13.00 -2.05 8.56
CA LYS A 17 -11.61 -1.66 8.40
C LYS A 17 -10.80 -2.84 7.89
N TRP A 18 -10.03 -2.61 6.82
CA TRP A 18 -9.21 -3.60 6.16
C TRP A 18 -7.78 -3.11 6.02
N ALA A 19 -6.80 -4.00 6.09
CA ALA A 19 -5.40 -3.61 5.89
C ALA A 19 -4.62 -4.63 5.06
N VAL A 20 -3.74 -4.11 4.19
CA VAL A 20 -2.66 -4.87 3.55
C VAL A 20 -1.35 -4.29 4.03
N LEU A 21 -0.55 -5.09 4.71
CA LEU A 21 0.70 -4.70 5.32
C LEU A 21 1.83 -5.49 4.66
N VAL A 22 2.76 -4.78 4.06
CA VAL A 22 3.88 -5.36 3.31
C VAL A 22 5.19 -4.94 3.95
N GLY A 23 6.04 -5.92 4.29
CA GLY A 23 7.37 -5.70 4.82
C GLY A 23 8.40 -6.58 4.11
N VAL A 24 9.28 -5.99 3.29
CA VAL A 24 10.29 -6.73 2.53
C VAL A 24 11.69 -6.32 2.97
N GLY A 25 12.33 -7.15 3.76
CA GLY A 25 13.71 -7.00 4.21
C GLY A 25 14.69 -7.96 3.52
N ASN A 26 14.20 -9.12 3.09
CA ASN A 26 14.96 -10.13 2.33
C ASN A 26 14.38 -10.27 0.92
N PHE A 27 15.23 -10.44 -0.05
CA PHE A 27 14.88 -10.49 -1.47
C PHE A 27 15.35 -11.80 -2.09
N ALA A 28 14.63 -12.30 -3.11
CA ALA A 28 15.01 -13.50 -3.85
C ALA A 28 16.31 -13.28 -4.63
N ASP A 29 16.52 -12.08 -5.18
CA ASP A 29 17.76 -11.70 -5.84
C ASP A 29 18.81 -11.28 -4.78
N PRO A 30 19.93 -12.02 -4.62
CA PRO A 30 20.98 -11.70 -3.66
C PRO A 30 21.73 -10.38 -3.99
N ALA A 31 21.57 -9.85 -5.20
CA ALA A 31 22.13 -8.56 -5.57
C ALA A 31 21.37 -7.37 -4.98
N VAL A 32 20.12 -7.57 -4.52
CA VAL A 32 19.34 -6.55 -3.82
C VAL A 32 19.80 -6.51 -2.35
N PRO A 33 20.28 -5.36 -1.83
CA PRO A 33 20.73 -5.25 -0.46
C PRO A 33 19.61 -5.54 0.53
N ARG A 34 19.90 -6.29 1.60
CA ARG A 34 18.94 -6.58 2.66
C ARG A 34 18.61 -5.35 3.50
N LEU A 35 17.36 -5.26 3.97
CA LEU A 35 16.89 -4.28 4.93
C LEU A 35 16.60 -4.96 6.27
N ARG A 36 16.91 -4.24 7.36
CA ARG A 36 16.81 -4.81 8.72
C ARG A 36 15.40 -4.74 9.31
N TYR A 37 14.64 -3.70 9.01
CA TYR A 37 13.45 -3.34 9.77
C TYR A 37 12.09 -3.61 9.10
N PRO A 38 11.94 -3.69 7.77
CA PRO A 38 10.63 -3.73 7.11
C PRO A 38 9.67 -4.79 7.63
N ALA A 39 10.17 -6.01 7.85
CA ALA A 39 9.34 -7.10 8.38
C ALA A 39 8.88 -6.84 9.84
N LYS A 40 9.72 -6.17 10.65
CA LYS A 40 9.35 -5.77 12.01
C LYS A 40 8.32 -4.65 11.97
N ASP A 41 8.52 -3.63 11.15
CA ASP A 41 7.64 -2.47 11.07
C ASP A 41 6.23 -2.86 10.60
N ALA A 42 6.14 -3.78 9.62
CA ALA A 42 4.86 -4.32 9.19
C ALA A 42 4.15 -5.14 10.29
N LYS A 43 4.89 -5.90 11.12
CA LYS A 43 4.33 -6.61 12.28
C LYS A 43 3.88 -5.65 13.37
N ASP A 44 4.66 -4.62 13.68
CA ASP A 44 4.30 -3.61 14.67
C ASP A 44 3.04 -2.86 14.22
N MET A 45 2.95 -2.50 12.95
CA MET A 45 1.74 -1.92 12.35
C MET A 45 0.53 -2.86 12.49
N GLN A 46 0.68 -4.15 12.22
CA GLN A 46 -0.39 -5.14 12.41
C GLN A 46 -0.89 -5.15 13.86
N GLN A 47 0.02 -5.22 14.83
CA GLN A 47 -0.33 -5.23 16.24
C GLN A 47 -1.05 -3.94 16.64
N PHE A 48 -0.59 -2.80 16.18
CA PHE A 48 -1.23 -1.51 16.43
C PHE A 48 -2.65 -1.47 15.86
N LEU A 49 -2.83 -1.88 14.60
CA LEU A 49 -4.15 -1.85 13.95
C LEU A 49 -5.15 -2.76 14.65
N ILE A 50 -4.74 -3.96 15.04
CA ILE A 50 -5.61 -4.92 15.72
C ILE A 50 -5.89 -4.50 17.17
N ASN A 51 -4.84 -4.20 17.95
CA ASN A 51 -4.97 -4.01 19.39
C ASN A 51 -5.46 -2.60 19.79
N SER A 52 -5.20 -1.59 18.93
CA SER A 52 -5.45 -0.18 19.29
C SER A 52 -6.38 0.54 18.33
N ALA A 53 -6.40 0.19 17.04
CA ALA A 53 -7.18 0.88 16.03
C ALA A 53 -8.50 0.17 15.67
N GLY A 54 -8.81 -0.98 16.28
CA GLY A 54 -10.06 -1.69 16.15
C GLY A 54 -10.25 -2.40 14.80
N PHE A 55 -9.15 -2.87 14.18
CA PHE A 55 -9.21 -3.77 13.04
C PHE A 55 -9.45 -5.21 13.50
N LYS A 56 -10.30 -5.95 12.79
CA LYS A 56 -10.44 -7.39 13.02
C LYS A 56 -9.21 -8.12 12.52
N GLN A 57 -8.80 -9.18 13.19
CA GLN A 57 -7.59 -9.93 12.85
C GLN A 57 -7.64 -10.53 11.44
N ASP A 58 -8.79 -11.05 11.03
CA ASP A 58 -9.04 -11.64 9.70
C ASP A 58 -9.16 -10.58 8.59
N HIS A 59 -9.29 -9.31 8.95
CA HIS A 59 -9.29 -8.17 8.03
C HIS A 59 -7.89 -7.56 7.81
N VAL A 60 -6.85 -8.12 8.42
CA VAL A 60 -5.46 -7.63 8.27
C VAL A 60 -4.61 -8.67 7.58
N LYS A 61 -4.23 -8.39 6.32
CA LYS A 61 -3.33 -9.23 5.54
C LYS A 61 -1.89 -8.76 5.75
N LEU A 62 -1.05 -9.63 6.29
CA LEU A 62 0.38 -9.39 6.48
C LEU A 62 1.17 -10.18 5.45
N LEU A 63 1.98 -9.50 4.65
CA LEU A 63 2.86 -10.07 3.63
C LEU A 63 4.30 -9.72 3.97
N LEU A 64 5.10 -10.72 4.28
CA LEU A 64 6.50 -10.55 4.68
C LEU A 64 7.43 -11.29 3.74
N ASP A 65 8.52 -10.66 3.36
CA ASP A 65 9.59 -11.25 2.56
C ASP A 65 9.04 -12.11 1.41
N SER A 66 9.20 -13.44 1.44
CA SER A 66 8.78 -14.35 0.37
C SER A 66 7.29 -14.32 0.03
N ASP A 67 6.44 -13.88 0.94
CA ASP A 67 5.00 -13.75 0.69
C ASP A 67 4.67 -12.43 -0.04
N ALA A 68 5.58 -11.45 -0.01
CA ALA A 68 5.41 -10.12 -0.56
C ALA A 68 5.91 -10.03 -2.02
N THR A 69 5.45 -10.93 -2.88
CA THR A 69 5.69 -10.86 -4.33
C THR A 69 4.79 -9.82 -4.98
N SER A 70 5.19 -9.28 -6.14
CA SER A 70 4.34 -8.39 -6.94
C SER A 70 2.96 -9.00 -7.21
N ALA A 71 2.92 -10.29 -7.56
CA ALA A 71 1.66 -10.99 -7.83
C ALA A 71 0.75 -11.07 -6.61
N THR A 72 1.29 -11.42 -5.43
CA THR A 72 0.51 -11.51 -4.19
C THR A 72 -0.05 -10.16 -3.76
N ILE A 73 0.76 -9.11 -3.85
CA ILE A 73 0.32 -7.74 -3.52
C ILE A 73 -0.81 -7.29 -4.45
N ILE A 74 -0.66 -7.51 -5.77
CA ILE A 74 -1.68 -7.18 -6.76
C ILE A 74 -2.98 -7.96 -6.49
N ASP A 75 -2.89 -9.26 -6.18
CA ASP A 75 -4.08 -10.09 -5.89
C ASP A 75 -4.81 -9.58 -4.64
N CYS A 76 -4.09 -9.17 -3.61
CA CYS A 76 -4.69 -8.57 -2.43
C CYS A 76 -5.41 -7.24 -2.73
N LEU A 77 -4.80 -6.35 -3.52
CA LEU A 77 -5.31 -4.99 -3.76
C LEU A 77 -6.35 -4.91 -4.88
N ALA A 78 -6.21 -5.73 -5.91
CA ALA A 78 -7.01 -5.61 -7.14
C ALA A 78 -7.66 -6.92 -7.59
N GLY A 79 -7.27 -8.05 -7.01
CA GLY A 79 -7.75 -9.38 -7.34
C GLY A 79 -8.95 -9.80 -6.46
N LYS A 80 -8.74 -10.88 -5.70
CA LYS A 80 -9.85 -11.58 -5.03
C LYS A 80 -10.09 -11.18 -3.58
N TRP A 81 -9.12 -10.52 -2.90
CA TRP A 81 -9.25 -10.28 -1.47
C TRP A 81 -9.99 -8.98 -1.17
N LEU A 82 -9.35 -7.80 -1.24
CA LEU A 82 -10.03 -6.54 -0.93
C LEU A 82 -11.26 -6.26 -1.79
N PRO A 83 -11.21 -6.40 -3.14
CA PRO A 83 -12.38 -6.09 -3.96
C PRO A 83 -13.59 -6.99 -3.74
N ALA A 84 -13.38 -8.20 -3.20
CA ALA A 84 -14.48 -9.14 -2.90
C ALA A 84 -15.08 -8.95 -1.50
N LEU A 85 -14.31 -8.40 -0.55
CA LEU A 85 -14.69 -8.36 0.86
C LEU A 85 -14.99 -6.95 1.38
N ALA A 86 -14.28 -5.93 0.88
CA ALA A 86 -14.47 -4.56 1.34
C ALA A 86 -15.72 -3.92 0.71
N HIS A 87 -16.56 -3.34 1.55
CA HIS A 87 -17.79 -2.66 1.15
C HIS A 87 -17.57 -1.15 0.96
N PRO A 88 -18.52 -0.43 0.31
CA PRO A 88 -18.51 1.03 0.26
C PRO A 88 -18.39 1.66 1.65
N ASN A 89 -17.59 2.72 1.76
CA ASN A 89 -17.28 3.48 2.97
C ASN A 89 -16.38 2.77 3.99
N ASP A 90 -15.93 1.54 3.72
CA ASP A 90 -14.89 0.91 4.54
C ASP A 90 -13.57 1.68 4.48
N LEU A 91 -12.76 1.58 5.54
CA LEU A 91 -11.41 2.09 5.59
C LEU A 91 -10.43 1.01 5.12
N ILE A 92 -9.61 1.35 4.14
CA ILE A 92 -8.50 0.52 3.67
C ILE A 92 -7.18 1.16 4.08
N VAL A 93 -6.36 0.42 4.81
CA VAL A 93 -4.99 0.81 5.12
C VAL A 93 -4.03 -0.03 4.29
N LEU A 94 -3.19 0.64 3.49
CA LEU A 94 -2.06 0.02 2.81
C LEU A 94 -0.77 0.54 3.43
N PHE A 95 0.02 -0.35 4.02
CA PHE A 95 1.35 -0.07 4.54
C PHE A 95 2.37 -0.86 3.75
N ILE A 96 3.43 -0.20 3.25
CA ILE A 96 4.54 -0.86 2.55
C ILE A 96 5.85 -0.31 3.07
N SER A 97 6.69 -1.20 3.61
CA SER A 97 8.08 -0.92 3.97
C SER A 97 9.01 -1.81 3.15
N SER A 98 9.85 -1.21 2.31
CA SER A 98 10.79 -1.88 1.40
C SER A 98 11.74 -0.89 0.76
N HIS A 99 12.66 -1.37 -0.11
CA HIS A 99 13.37 -0.50 -1.04
C HIS A 99 12.44 0.18 -2.03
N GLY A 100 12.76 1.44 -2.36
CA GLY A 100 12.20 2.16 -3.50
C GLY A 100 13.27 2.45 -4.54
N THR A 101 12.87 2.51 -5.80
CA THR A 101 13.77 2.93 -6.89
C THR A 101 13.48 4.36 -7.29
N PRO A 102 14.49 5.16 -7.66
CA PRO A 102 14.27 6.46 -8.26
C PRO A 102 13.59 6.33 -9.63
N ALA A 103 13.05 7.44 -10.11
CA ALA A 103 12.48 7.53 -11.44
C ALA A 103 13.60 7.64 -12.49
N TYR A 104 14.09 6.53 -12.99
CA TYR A 104 15.06 6.53 -14.08
C TYR A 104 14.37 6.82 -15.42
N LYS A 105 14.99 7.67 -16.25
CA LYS A 105 14.47 8.00 -17.59
C LYS A 105 14.29 6.76 -18.47
N GLU A 106 15.21 5.79 -18.33
CA GLU A 106 15.21 4.53 -19.08
C GLU A 106 13.99 3.65 -18.76
N ILE A 107 13.35 3.85 -17.62
CA ILE A 107 12.16 3.09 -17.18
C ILE A 107 10.91 3.96 -17.14
N GLY A 108 10.83 4.97 -18.00
CA GLY A 108 9.65 5.83 -18.14
C GLY A 108 9.46 6.80 -16.98
N ALA A 109 10.53 7.13 -16.23
CA ALA A 109 10.52 8.03 -15.09
C ALA A 109 9.50 7.62 -13.99
N LEU A 110 9.37 6.32 -13.71
CA LEU A 110 8.48 5.81 -12.68
C LEU A 110 9.27 5.37 -11.45
N ASN A 111 8.89 5.90 -10.29
CA ASN A 111 9.34 5.35 -9.00
C ASN A 111 8.66 4.01 -8.77
N SER A 112 9.40 3.03 -8.30
CA SER A 112 8.89 1.68 -8.09
C SER A 112 9.23 1.17 -6.69
N ILE A 113 8.40 0.27 -6.19
CA ILE A 113 8.67 -0.51 -4.99
C ILE A 113 9.39 -1.79 -5.39
N VAL A 114 10.42 -2.14 -4.64
CA VAL A 114 11.14 -3.39 -4.79
C VAL A 114 10.40 -4.46 -3.99
N THR A 115 9.77 -5.41 -4.68
CA THR A 115 9.10 -6.57 -4.09
C THR A 115 10.07 -7.73 -3.90
N TYR A 116 9.68 -8.77 -3.19
CA TYR A 116 10.54 -9.94 -2.93
C TYR A 116 11.13 -10.55 -4.20
N ASP A 117 10.33 -10.63 -5.27
CA ASP A 117 10.66 -11.24 -6.56
C ASP A 117 11.32 -10.29 -7.56
N THR A 118 11.61 -9.05 -7.15
CA THR A 118 12.31 -8.07 -7.99
C THR A 118 13.74 -8.49 -8.28
N GLN A 119 14.14 -8.37 -9.55
CA GLN A 119 15.49 -8.64 -10.02
C GLN A 119 16.24 -7.32 -10.31
N LEU A 120 17.38 -7.10 -9.67
CA LEU A 120 18.13 -5.84 -9.80
C LEU A 120 18.53 -5.52 -11.25
N LYS A 121 18.87 -6.56 -12.04
CA LYS A 121 19.21 -6.41 -13.46
C LYS A 121 18.00 -6.13 -14.37
N ASN A 122 16.78 -6.37 -13.88
CA ASN A 122 15.54 -6.25 -14.64
C ASN A 122 14.49 -5.42 -13.88
N LEU A 123 14.93 -4.31 -13.25
CA LEU A 123 14.06 -3.47 -12.39
C LEU A 123 12.78 -3.05 -13.11
N PHE A 124 12.87 -2.63 -14.37
CA PHE A 124 11.70 -2.15 -15.12
C PHE A 124 10.57 -3.17 -15.21
N SER A 125 10.90 -4.44 -15.44
CA SER A 125 9.90 -5.50 -15.64
C SER A 125 9.52 -6.23 -14.36
N THR A 126 10.31 -6.12 -13.30
CA THR A 126 10.14 -6.93 -12.07
C THR A 126 9.82 -6.12 -10.82
N SER A 127 10.06 -4.81 -10.81
CA SER A 127 9.63 -3.95 -9.71
C SER A 127 8.18 -3.50 -9.90
N MET A 128 7.54 -3.06 -8.83
CA MET A 128 6.15 -2.59 -8.85
C MET A 128 6.10 -1.06 -8.95
N PRO A 129 5.68 -0.47 -10.09
CA PRO A 129 5.54 0.98 -10.20
C PRO A 129 4.51 1.53 -9.19
N MET A 130 4.85 2.58 -8.46
CA MET A 130 3.97 3.21 -7.47
C MET A 130 2.66 3.70 -8.10
N GLN A 131 2.71 4.15 -9.37
CA GLN A 131 1.51 4.55 -10.12
C GLN A 131 0.55 3.38 -10.37
N SER A 132 1.04 2.13 -10.44
CA SER A 132 0.19 0.95 -10.55
C SER A 132 -0.61 0.72 -9.27
N ILE A 133 -0.01 0.93 -8.09
CA ILE A 133 -0.71 0.88 -6.81
C ILE A 133 -1.81 1.94 -6.76
N ALA A 134 -1.47 3.19 -7.08
CA ALA A 134 -2.44 4.28 -7.11
C ALA A 134 -3.59 4.01 -8.11
N ARG A 135 -3.29 3.41 -9.27
CA ARG A 135 -4.30 3.00 -10.25
C ARG A 135 -5.20 1.90 -9.71
N MET A 136 -4.65 0.87 -9.07
CA MET A 136 -5.43 -0.21 -8.46
C MET A 136 -6.39 0.33 -7.40
N ILE A 137 -5.90 1.17 -6.49
CA ILE A 137 -6.74 1.82 -5.48
C ILE A 137 -7.87 2.59 -6.14
N ARG A 138 -7.57 3.51 -7.08
CA ARG A 138 -8.61 4.32 -7.75
C ARG A 138 -9.60 3.51 -8.58
N SER A 139 -9.19 2.39 -9.18
CA SER A 139 -10.06 1.61 -10.07
C SER A 139 -10.88 0.57 -9.34
N LYS A 140 -10.35 -0.04 -8.29
CA LYS A 140 -10.96 -1.19 -7.59
C LYS A 140 -11.60 -0.81 -6.26
N LEU A 141 -11.08 0.23 -5.59
CA LEU A 141 -11.52 0.69 -4.28
C LEU A 141 -12.17 2.09 -4.38
N LYS A 142 -13.10 2.25 -5.32
CA LYS A 142 -13.68 3.58 -5.68
C LYS A 142 -14.57 4.20 -4.60
N LYS A 143 -15.16 3.40 -3.75
CA LYS A 143 -16.15 3.82 -2.74
C LYS A 143 -15.63 3.66 -1.31
N GLN A 144 -14.39 3.19 -1.15
CA GLN A 144 -13.73 3.03 0.13
C GLN A 144 -12.84 4.23 0.43
N HIS A 145 -12.52 4.41 1.71
CA HIS A 145 -11.53 5.38 2.16
C HIS A 145 -10.17 4.69 2.20
N ALA A 146 -9.21 5.15 1.39
CA ALA A 146 -7.86 4.56 1.34
C ALA A 146 -6.85 5.45 2.05
N PHE A 147 -6.12 4.87 3.01
CA PHE A 147 -4.98 5.47 3.68
C PHE A 147 -3.72 4.69 3.32
N VAL A 148 -2.76 5.35 2.68
CA VAL A 148 -1.54 4.71 2.17
C VAL A 148 -0.33 5.26 2.91
N VAL A 149 0.46 4.36 3.49
CA VAL A 149 1.72 4.65 4.17
C VAL A 149 2.84 3.94 3.41
N LEU A 150 3.78 4.70 2.88
CA LEU A 150 4.97 4.17 2.22
C LEU A 150 6.22 4.55 3.02
N ASP A 151 6.85 3.56 3.57
CA ASP A 151 8.17 3.66 4.19
C ASP A 151 9.22 3.11 3.19
N THR A 152 9.48 3.92 2.17
CA THR A 152 10.42 3.59 1.10
C THR A 152 11.17 4.84 0.65
N CYS A 153 12.38 4.67 0.13
CA CYS A 153 13.03 5.75 -0.62
C CYS A 153 12.15 6.15 -1.81
N TYR A 154 12.14 7.43 -2.16
CA TYR A 154 11.40 7.95 -3.33
C TYR A 154 9.87 7.77 -3.31
N ALA A 155 9.27 7.71 -2.11
CA ALA A 155 7.82 7.52 -1.93
C ALA A 155 6.93 8.58 -2.64
N GLY A 156 7.47 9.75 -2.98
CA GLY A 156 6.75 10.82 -3.70
C GLY A 156 6.18 10.44 -5.06
N GLY A 157 6.55 9.29 -5.62
CA GLY A 157 6.05 8.80 -6.91
C GLY A 157 4.58 8.36 -6.94
N LEU A 158 3.86 8.39 -5.82
CA LEU A 158 2.42 8.12 -5.75
C LEU A 158 1.56 9.30 -6.26
N GLY A 159 2.13 10.49 -6.38
CA GLY A 159 1.45 11.68 -6.89
C GLY A 159 0.97 11.55 -8.34
N ALA A 160 0.20 12.54 -8.81
CA ALA A 160 -0.24 12.60 -10.19
C ALA A 160 0.97 12.70 -11.15
N PRO A 161 0.87 12.15 -12.39
CA PRO A 161 1.93 12.32 -13.40
C PRO A 161 2.16 13.81 -13.65
N GLY A 162 3.35 14.33 -13.29
CA GLY A 162 3.74 15.73 -13.51
C GLY A 162 4.05 16.55 -12.25
N GLU A 163 3.69 16.13 -11.05
CA GLU A 163 4.15 16.75 -9.81
C GLU A 163 5.43 16.07 -9.32
N ALA A 164 6.54 16.42 -9.95
CA ALA A 164 7.84 16.21 -9.34
C ALA A 164 7.91 17.09 -8.09
N ALA A 165 8.19 16.48 -6.94
CA ALA A 165 8.52 17.23 -5.74
C ALA A 165 9.66 18.22 -6.06
N LYS A 166 9.36 19.52 -5.96
CA LYS A 166 10.34 20.59 -6.02
C LYS A 166 11.11 20.65 -4.70
#